data_869a818a231f4d27eaf09876ea33f96f
#
_entry.id   869a818a231f4d27eaf09876ea33f96f
#
_cell.length_a   1.000
_cell.length_b   1.000
_cell.length_c   1.000
_cell.angle_alpha   90.00
_cell.angle_beta   90.00
_cell.angle_gamma   90.00
#
_symmetry.space_group_name_H-M   'P 1'
#
loop_
_entity.id
_entity.type
_entity.pdbx_description
1 polymer ?
#
loop_
_entity_poly.entity_id
_entity_poly.type
_entity_poly.pdbx_seq_one_letter_code
_entity_poly.pdbx_strand_id
1 'polypeptide(L)'
;MVRVAINGFGRIGRNFLRCWVGRKNSNIEVVGINDTSTPENNSILLKYDSMLGTFDADVKADTNSLIVNGKTIKCVSDRNPLNLPWKEWDIDLVIESTGVFRDQKGAGMHLQAGAKKVLITAPGKGAGIGTYVVGVNEDAYNPDEFDIVSNASCTTNCLAPIVKVINDKYGIVKGMMTTVHSYTGDQRILDASHRDLRRARAAAMNIVPTSTGAAEAVALVLPEIKGKLNGIAMRVPTPNVSVVDLVAQVEKNTIAEEVNNTLKAAAEGELKGILGYTDLPLVSSDFKKTDVSSTVDSQLTLAMDGNMIKVVAWYDNEWGYSQRVVDLAEVVASKF
;
A
#
# COMPACT_ATOMS: atom_id res chain seq x y z
N MET A 1 -6.03 19.88 13.28
CA MET A 1 -5.39 18.67 12.70
C MET A 1 -6.20 17.47 13.15
N VAL A 2 -6.45 16.53 12.23
CA VAL A 2 -7.15 15.28 12.51
C VAL A 2 -6.24 14.36 13.34
N ARG A 3 -6.76 13.85 14.45
CA ARG A 3 -6.01 13.03 15.41
C ARG A 3 -6.01 11.57 14.98
N VAL A 4 -4.83 11.03 14.77
CA VAL A 4 -4.64 9.69 14.19
C VAL A 4 -4.04 8.73 15.23
N ALA A 5 -4.58 7.51 15.29
CA ALA A 5 -3.96 6.39 15.98
C ALA A 5 -3.57 5.29 14.98
N ILE A 6 -2.48 4.59 15.28
CA ILE A 6 -2.01 3.44 14.50
C ILE A 6 -2.33 2.17 15.30
N ASN A 7 -3.10 1.26 14.71
CA ASN A 7 -3.34 -0.07 15.27
C ASN A 7 -2.47 -1.10 14.53
N GLY A 8 -1.48 -1.66 15.23
CA GLY A 8 -0.44 -2.51 14.66
C GLY A 8 0.78 -1.72 14.20
N PHE A 9 1.83 -1.72 15.00
CA PHE A 9 3.08 -1.01 14.72
C PHE A 9 4.15 -1.92 14.10
N GLY A 10 3.67 -2.76 13.14
CA GLY A 10 4.49 -3.62 12.29
C GLY A 10 5.22 -2.83 11.19
N ARG A 11 5.59 -3.50 10.09
CA ARG A 11 6.28 -2.86 8.96
C ARG A 11 5.53 -1.62 8.44
N ILE A 12 4.24 -1.77 8.11
CA ILE A 12 3.45 -0.68 7.50
C ILE A 12 3.15 0.42 8.52
N GLY A 13 2.78 0.09 9.75
CA GLY A 13 2.52 1.11 10.79
C GLY A 13 3.76 1.96 11.09
N ARG A 14 4.96 1.35 11.18
CA ARG A 14 6.21 2.10 11.35
C ARG A 14 6.58 2.93 10.12
N ASN A 15 6.39 2.38 8.91
CA ASN A 15 6.65 3.13 7.69
C ASN A 15 5.67 4.29 7.49
N PHE A 16 4.39 4.10 7.83
CA PHE A 16 3.42 5.20 7.89
C PHE A 16 3.91 6.35 8.77
N LEU A 17 4.37 6.03 10.00
CA LEU A 17 4.89 7.04 10.90
C LEU A 17 6.14 7.74 10.34
N ARG A 18 7.09 6.99 9.75
CA ARG A 18 8.28 7.55 9.11
C ARG A 18 7.92 8.48 7.93
N CYS A 19 6.98 8.07 7.08
CA CYS A 19 6.50 8.87 5.96
C CYS A 19 5.81 10.16 6.45
N TRP A 20 4.94 10.05 7.46
CA TRP A 20 4.24 11.19 8.04
C TRP A 20 5.20 12.20 8.67
N VAL A 21 6.19 11.76 9.44
CA VAL A 21 7.21 12.65 10.04
C VAL A 21 7.98 13.44 8.98
N GLY A 22 8.15 12.88 7.78
CA GLY A 22 8.76 13.56 6.63
C GLY A 22 7.87 14.64 5.97
N ARG A 23 6.57 14.71 6.30
CA ARG A 23 5.63 15.67 5.70
C ARG A 23 5.74 17.05 6.35
N LYS A 24 5.86 18.11 5.53
CA LYS A 24 5.98 19.50 6.03
C LYS A 24 4.65 20.13 6.42
N ASN A 25 3.56 19.82 5.72
CA ASN A 25 2.25 20.48 5.85
C ASN A 25 1.13 19.44 5.93
N SER A 26 1.23 18.50 6.87
CA SER A 26 0.20 17.46 7.04
C SER A 26 -1.00 18.01 7.82
N ASN A 27 -2.20 17.63 7.42
CA ASN A 27 -3.45 17.94 8.11
C ASN A 27 -3.83 16.89 9.18
N ILE A 28 -2.98 15.86 9.36
CA ILE A 28 -3.12 14.83 10.39
C ILE A 28 -2.03 14.93 11.45
N GLU A 29 -2.30 14.39 12.65
CA GLU A 29 -1.35 14.27 13.74
C GLU A 29 -1.43 12.87 14.35
N VAL A 30 -0.32 12.13 14.36
CA VAL A 30 -0.25 10.82 15.03
C VAL A 30 -0.06 11.04 16.54
N VAL A 31 -1.03 10.58 17.32
CA VAL A 31 -1.08 10.80 18.77
C VAL A 31 -1.15 9.51 19.58
N GLY A 32 -1.41 8.36 18.94
CA GLY A 32 -1.56 7.08 19.61
C GLY A 32 -1.08 5.90 18.78
N ILE A 33 -0.61 4.88 19.47
CA ILE A 33 -0.21 3.58 18.89
C ILE A 33 -0.77 2.48 19.77
N ASN A 34 -1.39 1.47 19.16
CA ASN A 34 -1.64 0.19 19.78
C ASN A 34 -0.77 -0.88 19.13
N ASP A 35 0.00 -1.58 19.94
CA ASP A 35 0.80 -2.74 19.49
C ASP A 35 1.04 -3.71 20.66
N THR A 36 1.21 -4.98 20.36
CA THR A 36 1.50 -6.00 21.36
C THR A 36 2.95 -6.00 21.86
N SER A 37 3.82 -5.22 21.23
CA SER A 37 5.20 -4.99 21.64
C SER A 37 5.32 -3.81 22.60
N THR A 38 6.40 -3.77 23.38
CA THR A 38 6.66 -2.66 24.30
C THR A 38 7.08 -1.38 23.54
N PRO A 39 6.86 -0.18 24.12
CA PRO A 39 7.37 1.07 23.53
C PRO A 39 8.88 1.05 23.30
N GLU A 40 9.66 0.45 24.21
CA GLU A 40 11.11 0.32 24.06
C GLU A 40 11.48 -0.49 22.80
N ASN A 41 10.92 -1.69 22.61
CA ASN A 41 11.14 -2.48 21.40
C ASN A 41 10.70 -1.72 20.14
N ASN A 42 9.55 -1.08 20.20
CA ASN A 42 9.01 -0.31 19.07
C ASN A 42 9.90 0.89 18.73
N SER A 43 10.54 1.54 19.70
CA SER A 43 11.47 2.64 19.48
C SER A 43 12.71 2.18 18.71
N ILE A 44 13.29 1.04 19.09
CA ILE A 44 14.44 0.43 18.40
C ILE A 44 14.08 0.06 16.96
N LEU A 45 12.93 -0.62 16.77
CA LEU A 45 12.47 -1.04 15.44
C LEU A 45 12.02 0.14 14.57
N LEU A 46 11.60 1.26 15.16
CA LEU A 46 11.32 2.50 14.43
C LEU A 46 12.62 3.19 14.02
N LYS A 47 13.61 3.26 14.93
CA LYS A 47 14.88 3.93 14.70
C LYS A 47 15.74 3.19 13.68
N TYR A 48 15.84 1.86 13.80
CA TYR A 48 16.71 1.03 12.97
C TYR A 48 15.89 0.06 12.14
N ASP A 49 16.12 0.05 10.84
CA ASP A 49 15.42 -0.79 9.89
C ASP A 49 16.38 -1.41 8.88
N SER A 50 16.31 -2.73 8.72
CA SER A 50 17.22 -3.47 7.83
C SER A 50 17.07 -3.08 6.36
N MET A 51 15.86 -2.67 5.94
CA MET A 51 15.57 -2.30 4.54
C MET A 51 15.74 -0.80 4.31
N LEU A 52 15.28 0.02 5.25
CA LEU A 52 15.18 1.47 5.09
C LEU A 52 16.32 2.22 5.79
N GLY A 53 17.14 1.52 6.58
CA GLY A 53 18.24 2.11 7.36
C GLY A 53 17.76 2.90 8.57
N THR A 54 18.69 3.65 9.15
CA THR A 54 18.42 4.48 10.33
C THR A 54 17.43 5.60 10.01
N PHE A 55 16.42 5.76 10.85
CA PHE A 55 15.46 6.84 10.73
C PHE A 55 16.07 8.18 11.14
N ASP A 56 15.96 9.18 10.28
CA ASP A 56 16.45 10.53 10.56
C ASP A 56 15.44 11.31 11.42
N ALA A 57 15.29 10.86 12.67
CA ALA A 57 14.50 11.49 13.70
C ALA A 57 15.07 11.15 15.08
N ASP A 58 14.89 12.00 16.08
CA ASP A 58 15.13 11.65 17.48
C ASP A 58 13.99 10.74 17.95
N VAL A 59 14.32 9.51 18.36
CA VAL A 59 13.34 8.51 18.81
C VAL A 59 13.72 8.04 20.20
N LYS A 60 12.81 8.22 21.13
CA LYS A 60 12.92 7.76 22.52
C LYS A 60 11.65 7.03 22.93
N ALA A 61 11.73 6.27 23.98
CA ALA A 61 10.57 5.63 24.61
C ALA A 61 10.57 5.90 26.10
N ASP A 62 9.39 5.95 26.67
CA ASP A 62 9.15 5.78 28.09
C ASP A 62 8.18 4.59 28.30
N THR A 63 7.68 4.42 29.53
CA THR A 63 6.86 3.26 29.90
C THR A 63 5.62 3.09 29.02
N ASN A 64 4.99 4.20 28.60
CA ASN A 64 3.68 4.19 27.92
C ASN A 64 3.65 5.11 26.68
N SER A 65 4.79 5.51 26.15
CA SER A 65 4.82 6.35 24.96
C SER A 65 6.10 6.20 24.14
N LEU A 66 5.99 6.58 22.87
CA LEU A 66 7.12 6.93 22.01
C LEU A 66 7.25 8.45 21.93
N ILE A 67 8.47 8.93 21.91
CA ILE A 67 8.78 10.35 21.73
C ILE A 67 9.57 10.47 20.42
N VAL A 68 8.97 11.13 19.42
CA VAL A 68 9.57 11.31 18.10
C VAL A 68 9.72 12.79 17.81
N ASN A 69 10.96 13.25 17.64
CA ASN A 69 11.28 14.67 17.49
C ASN A 69 10.63 15.57 18.56
N GLY A 70 10.61 15.11 19.81
CA GLY A 70 10.02 15.79 20.95
C GLY A 70 8.49 15.69 21.06
N LYS A 71 7.81 15.09 20.09
CA LYS A 71 6.35 14.83 20.17
C LYS A 71 6.08 13.50 20.85
N THR A 72 5.21 13.51 21.86
CA THR A 72 4.78 12.33 22.60
C THR A 72 3.63 11.64 21.88
N ILE A 73 3.80 10.35 21.58
CA ILE A 73 2.79 9.46 20.99
C ILE A 73 2.45 8.41 22.04
N LYS A 74 1.22 8.42 22.53
CA LYS A 74 0.76 7.47 23.57
C LYS A 74 0.78 6.04 23.04
N CYS A 75 1.18 5.07 23.89
CA CYS A 75 1.20 3.65 23.53
C CYS A 75 0.27 2.85 24.45
N VAL A 76 -0.44 1.91 23.88
CA VAL A 76 -1.29 0.94 24.58
C VAL A 76 -1.09 -0.44 23.95
N SER A 77 -1.37 -1.50 24.71
CA SER A 77 -1.26 -2.88 24.25
C SER A 77 -2.54 -3.65 24.57
N ASP A 78 -3.43 -3.77 23.57
CA ASP A 78 -4.59 -4.65 23.65
C ASP A 78 -4.86 -5.28 22.26
N ARG A 79 -5.22 -6.56 22.26
CA ARG A 79 -5.55 -7.30 21.04
C ARG A 79 -7.00 -7.10 20.59
N ASN A 80 -7.86 -6.64 21.51
CA ASN A 80 -9.27 -6.40 21.22
C ASN A 80 -9.49 -4.90 20.97
N PRO A 81 -9.83 -4.48 19.74
CA PRO A 81 -10.04 -3.06 19.43
C PRO A 81 -11.13 -2.38 20.26
N LEU A 82 -12.09 -3.12 20.79
CA LEU A 82 -13.14 -2.57 21.66
C LEU A 82 -12.61 -1.96 22.98
N ASN A 83 -11.45 -2.42 23.45
CA ASN A 83 -10.84 -1.96 24.70
C ASN A 83 -9.91 -0.77 24.50
N LEU A 84 -9.70 -0.34 23.26
CA LEU A 84 -8.74 0.71 22.94
C LEU A 84 -9.32 2.09 23.32
N PRO A 85 -8.49 3.01 23.85
CA PRO A 85 -8.97 4.27 24.42
C PRO A 85 -9.20 5.36 23.35
N TRP A 86 -9.77 4.99 22.20
CA TRP A 86 -9.92 5.92 21.09
C TRP A 86 -10.82 7.11 21.42
N LYS A 87 -11.89 6.86 22.16
CA LYS A 87 -12.77 7.94 22.66
C LYS A 87 -12.06 8.87 23.65
N GLU A 88 -11.31 8.30 24.62
CA GLU A 88 -10.56 9.06 25.62
C GLU A 88 -9.45 9.90 24.98
N TRP A 89 -8.81 9.37 23.94
CA TRP A 89 -7.73 10.05 23.22
C TRP A 89 -8.25 10.96 22.11
N ASP A 90 -9.55 11.08 21.93
CA ASP A 90 -10.20 11.87 20.89
C ASP A 90 -9.64 11.54 19.49
N ILE A 91 -9.64 10.25 19.15
CA ILE A 91 -9.13 9.76 17.87
C ILE A 91 -10.17 9.94 16.77
N ASP A 92 -9.81 10.69 15.73
CA ASP A 92 -10.63 10.88 14.56
C ASP A 92 -10.46 9.72 13.57
N LEU A 93 -9.21 9.33 13.28
CA LEU A 93 -8.89 8.31 12.28
C LEU A 93 -7.97 7.24 12.85
N VAL A 94 -8.32 5.96 12.66
CA VAL A 94 -7.45 4.83 12.96
C VAL A 94 -6.82 4.30 11.68
N ILE A 95 -5.49 4.17 11.66
CA ILE A 95 -4.75 3.43 10.65
C ILE A 95 -4.66 1.97 11.09
N GLU A 96 -5.50 1.11 10.50
CA GLU A 96 -5.55 -0.33 10.79
C GLU A 96 -4.48 -1.06 9.98
N SER A 97 -3.36 -1.38 10.60
CA SER A 97 -2.18 -1.99 9.97
C SER A 97 -1.75 -3.34 10.56
N THR A 98 -2.65 -3.99 11.32
CA THR A 98 -2.41 -5.36 11.82
C THR A 98 -2.56 -6.43 10.75
N GLY A 99 -3.34 -6.15 9.69
CA GLY A 99 -3.76 -7.13 8.69
C GLY A 99 -4.80 -8.15 9.18
N VAL A 100 -5.31 -7.99 10.41
CA VAL A 100 -6.31 -8.87 11.02
C VAL A 100 -7.72 -8.35 10.78
N PHE A 101 -7.97 -7.08 11.06
CA PHE A 101 -9.31 -6.46 11.05
C PHE A 101 -9.56 -5.79 9.69
N ARG A 102 -9.92 -6.61 8.69
CA ARG A 102 -10.05 -6.17 7.28
C ARG A 102 -11.48 -6.18 6.75
N ASP A 103 -12.44 -6.57 7.56
CA ASP A 103 -13.86 -6.55 7.23
C ASP A 103 -14.61 -5.51 8.08
N GLN A 104 -15.85 -5.24 7.71
CA GLN A 104 -16.69 -4.25 8.40
C GLN A 104 -16.86 -4.57 9.88
N LYS A 105 -16.96 -5.85 10.25
CA LYS A 105 -17.11 -6.26 11.65
C LYS A 105 -15.83 -5.98 12.44
N GLY A 106 -14.69 -6.39 11.90
CA GLY A 106 -13.39 -6.25 12.57
C GLY A 106 -12.95 -4.78 12.67
N ALA A 107 -12.92 -4.07 11.54
CA ALA A 107 -12.55 -2.65 11.52
C ALA A 107 -13.58 -1.78 12.25
N GLY A 108 -14.87 -2.14 12.21
CA GLY A 108 -15.92 -1.41 12.92
C GLY A 108 -15.80 -1.44 14.45
N MET A 109 -15.00 -2.35 15.02
CA MET A 109 -14.70 -2.31 16.46
C MET A 109 -13.94 -1.04 16.87
N HIS A 110 -13.15 -0.46 15.98
CA HIS A 110 -12.50 0.83 16.25
C HIS A 110 -13.50 1.99 16.33
N LEU A 111 -14.55 1.96 15.49
CA LEU A 111 -15.64 2.94 15.55
C LEU A 111 -16.40 2.82 16.88
N GLN A 112 -16.67 1.59 17.32
CA GLN A 112 -17.31 1.33 18.62
C GLN A 112 -16.44 1.77 19.81
N ALA A 113 -15.12 1.70 19.68
CA ALA A 113 -14.16 2.21 20.66
C ALA A 113 -14.05 3.76 20.66
N GLY A 114 -14.68 4.43 19.70
CA GLY A 114 -14.83 5.88 19.66
C GLY A 114 -14.04 6.60 18.58
N ALA A 115 -13.37 5.90 17.68
CA ALA A 115 -12.82 6.51 16.46
C ALA A 115 -13.95 6.91 15.51
N LYS A 116 -13.75 7.97 14.70
CA LYS A 116 -14.76 8.42 13.73
C LYS A 116 -14.62 7.72 12.38
N LYS A 117 -13.40 7.42 11.95
CA LYS A 117 -13.09 6.76 10.68
C LYS A 117 -11.97 5.72 10.87
N VAL A 118 -11.91 4.75 9.95
CA VAL A 118 -10.86 3.72 9.91
C VAL A 118 -10.29 3.61 8.49
N LEU A 119 -8.98 3.65 8.37
CA LEU A 119 -8.24 3.37 7.13
C LEU A 119 -7.49 2.05 7.26
N ILE A 120 -7.93 1.05 6.50
CA ILE A 120 -7.31 -0.28 6.45
C ILE A 120 -6.13 -0.27 5.47
N THR A 121 -4.95 -0.71 5.92
CA THR A 121 -3.74 -0.80 5.10
C THR A 121 -3.58 -2.16 4.40
N ALA A 122 -4.67 -2.70 3.92
CA ALA A 122 -4.77 -3.97 3.20
C ALA A 122 -6.07 -3.99 2.40
N PRO A 123 -6.25 -4.91 1.44
CA PRO A 123 -7.54 -5.06 0.76
C PRO A 123 -8.67 -5.32 1.76
N GLY A 124 -9.70 -4.48 1.72
CA GLY A 124 -10.94 -4.64 2.48
C GLY A 124 -11.68 -5.93 2.07
N LYS A 125 -12.45 -6.49 2.98
CA LYS A 125 -13.24 -7.72 2.76
C LYS A 125 -14.73 -7.49 2.97
N GLY A 126 -15.52 -7.85 1.98
CA GLY A 126 -16.98 -7.74 2.05
C GLY A 126 -17.49 -6.32 1.76
N ALA A 127 -18.79 -6.13 1.99
CA ALA A 127 -19.47 -4.86 1.77
C ALA A 127 -19.20 -3.84 2.89
N GLY A 128 -19.53 -2.56 2.64
CA GLY A 128 -19.43 -1.49 3.64
C GLY A 128 -18.03 -0.90 3.84
N ILE A 129 -17.10 -1.18 2.91
CA ILE A 129 -15.74 -0.63 2.91
C ILE A 129 -15.50 0.04 1.57
N GLY A 130 -15.22 1.34 1.59
CA GLY A 130 -14.78 2.09 0.41
C GLY A 130 -13.33 1.71 0.08
N THR A 131 -13.01 1.47 -1.19
CA THR A 131 -11.64 1.16 -1.63
C THR A 131 -11.13 2.28 -2.53
N TYR A 132 -9.99 2.86 -2.16
CA TYR A 132 -9.41 3.99 -2.86
C TYR A 132 -7.94 3.78 -3.14
N VAL A 133 -7.51 4.22 -4.33
CA VAL A 133 -6.12 4.28 -4.77
C VAL A 133 -5.84 5.72 -5.20
N VAL A 134 -4.91 6.36 -4.53
CA VAL A 134 -4.52 7.75 -4.81
C VAL A 134 -3.94 7.88 -6.22
N GLY A 135 -4.41 8.86 -6.99
CA GLY A 135 -4.15 9.04 -8.42
C GLY A 135 -5.11 8.28 -9.33
N VAL A 136 -6.09 7.55 -8.78
CA VAL A 136 -7.06 6.76 -9.56
C VAL A 136 -8.49 7.14 -9.24
N ASN A 137 -8.91 7.06 -7.97
CA ASN A 137 -10.31 7.30 -7.58
C ASN A 137 -10.48 7.96 -6.19
N GLU A 138 -9.45 8.54 -5.61
CA GLU A 138 -9.54 9.18 -4.27
C GLU A 138 -10.55 10.34 -4.23
N ASP A 139 -10.75 11.02 -5.37
CA ASP A 139 -11.71 12.13 -5.47
C ASP A 139 -13.16 11.65 -5.26
N ALA A 140 -13.43 10.38 -5.53
CA ALA A 140 -14.74 9.77 -5.30
C ALA A 140 -15.02 9.44 -3.82
N TYR A 141 -14.07 9.68 -2.90
CA TYR A 141 -14.30 9.44 -1.48
C TYR A 141 -15.43 10.33 -0.94
N ASN A 142 -16.48 9.68 -0.44
CA ASN A 142 -17.60 10.33 0.23
C ASN A 142 -17.60 9.95 1.73
N PRO A 143 -17.36 10.90 2.66
CA PRO A 143 -17.31 10.63 4.09
C PRO A 143 -18.67 10.22 4.68
N ASP A 144 -19.79 10.56 4.04
CA ASP A 144 -21.14 10.19 4.49
C ASP A 144 -21.50 8.76 4.11
N GLU A 145 -20.81 8.16 3.12
CA GLU A 145 -21.06 6.81 2.66
C GLU A 145 -20.18 5.77 3.37
N PHE A 146 -18.90 6.12 3.64
CA PHE A 146 -17.95 5.17 4.21
C PHE A 146 -17.23 5.72 5.44
N ASP A 147 -17.44 5.08 6.60
CA ASP A 147 -16.62 5.27 7.80
C ASP A 147 -15.37 4.41 7.81
N ILE A 148 -15.38 3.35 7.00
CA ILE A 148 -14.26 2.42 6.86
C ILE A 148 -13.80 2.46 5.40
N VAL A 149 -12.53 2.79 5.19
CA VAL A 149 -11.90 2.82 3.87
C VAL A 149 -10.68 1.91 3.81
N SER A 150 -10.32 1.49 2.61
CA SER A 150 -9.17 0.64 2.34
C SER A 150 -8.26 1.30 1.30
N ASN A 151 -6.95 1.30 1.55
CA ASN A 151 -5.93 1.70 0.58
C ASN A 151 -5.56 0.56 -0.40
N ALA A 152 -6.41 -0.47 -0.54
CA ALA A 152 -6.13 -1.66 -1.34
C ALA A 152 -4.79 -2.33 -0.96
N SER A 153 -4.13 -3.00 -1.92
CA SER A 153 -2.80 -3.60 -1.74
C SER A 153 -1.69 -2.75 -2.39
N CYS A 154 -0.44 -2.99 -1.99
CA CYS A 154 0.71 -2.38 -2.65
C CYS A 154 0.77 -2.71 -4.15
N THR A 155 0.43 -3.95 -4.53
CA THR A 155 0.35 -4.37 -5.93
C THR A 155 -0.77 -3.68 -6.68
N THR A 156 -1.95 -3.47 -6.04
CA THR A 156 -3.05 -2.70 -6.65
C THR A 156 -2.67 -1.23 -6.85
N ASN A 157 -1.95 -0.64 -5.87
CA ASN A 157 -1.44 0.73 -6.01
C ASN A 157 -0.41 0.88 -7.13
N CYS A 158 0.40 -0.15 -7.39
CA CYS A 158 1.30 -0.17 -8.54
C CYS A 158 0.54 -0.31 -9.87
N LEU A 159 -0.41 -1.24 -9.94
CA LEU A 159 -1.08 -1.65 -11.17
C LEU A 159 -2.15 -0.65 -11.62
N ALA A 160 -2.98 -0.13 -10.72
CA ALA A 160 -4.17 0.64 -11.07
C ALA A 160 -3.86 1.95 -11.83
N PRO A 161 -2.85 2.75 -11.48
CA PRO A 161 -2.48 3.93 -12.27
C PRO A 161 -2.07 3.60 -13.70
N ILE A 162 -1.31 2.51 -13.90
CA ILE A 162 -0.90 2.06 -15.24
C ILE A 162 -2.11 1.60 -16.05
N VAL A 163 -2.97 0.79 -15.42
CA VAL A 163 -4.20 0.28 -16.06
C VAL A 163 -5.12 1.43 -16.46
N LYS A 164 -5.27 2.46 -15.60
CA LYS A 164 -6.04 3.65 -15.90
C LYS A 164 -5.55 4.33 -17.18
N VAL A 165 -4.26 4.66 -17.22
CA VAL A 165 -3.65 5.35 -18.39
C VAL A 165 -3.79 4.52 -19.67
N ILE A 166 -3.53 3.21 -19.61
CA ILE A 166 -3.62 2.32 -20.77
C ILE A 166 -5.07 2.16 -21.22
N ASN A 167 -6.00 1.98 -20.28
CA ASN A 167 -7.41 1.81 -20.60
C ASN A 167 -8.00 3.08 -21.22
N ASP A 168 -7.72 4.26 -20.67
CA ASP A 168 -8.21 5.55 -21.15
C ASP A 168 -7.70 5.83 -22.58
N LYS A 169 -6.45 5.46 -22.86
CA LYS A 169 -5.83 5.73 -24.17
C LYS A 169 -6.15 4.69 -25.25
N TYR A 170 -6.06 3.41 -24.87
CA TYR A 170 -6.05 2.29 -25.83
C TYR A 170 -7.24 1.35 -25.68
N GLY A 171 -7.96 1.36 -24.55
CA GLY A 171 -9.07 0.44 -24.26
C GLY A 171 -8.58 -0.98 -23.96
N ILE A 172 -8.58 -1.40 -22.70
CA ILE A 172 -8.19 -2.78 -22.33
C ILE A 172 -9.35 -3.73 -22.64
N VAL A 173 -9.10 -4.73 -23.47
CA VAL A 173 -10.01 -5.83 -23.77
C VAL A 173 -9.92 -6.91 -22.68
N LYS A 174 -8.70 -7.39 -22.42
CA LYS A 174 -8.38 -8.38 -21.39
C LYS A 174 -6.87 -8.37 -21.10
N GLY A 175 -6.49 -8.85 -19.92
CA GLY A 175 -5.07 -8.95 -19.57
C GLY A 175 -4.78 -9.90 -18.43
N MET A 176 -3.50 -10.27 -18.35
CA MET A 176 -2.93 -11.08 -17.27
C MET A 176 -1.81 -10.31 -16.59
N MET A 177 -1.76 -10.35 -15.28
CA MET A 177 -0.71 -9.74 -14.48
C MET A 177 0.02 -10.79 -13.67
N THR A 178 1.35 -10.73 -13.69
CA THR A 178 2.19 -11.45 -12.72
C THR A 178 2.94 -10.42 -11.89
N THR A 179 2.82 -10.51 -10.57
CA THR A 179 3.73 -9.76 -9.70
C THR A 179 4.84 -10.69 -9.22
N VAL A 180 6.10 -10.33 -9.52
CA VAL A 180 7.27 -10.91 -8.86
C VAL A 180 7.51 -10.10 -7.60
N HIS A 181 7.15 -10.68 -6.46
CA HIS A 181 6.96 -9.93 -5.22
C HIS A 181 7.96 -10.36 -4.15
N SER A 182 8.52 -9.40 -3.46
CA SER A 182 9.32 -9.65 -2.26
C SER A 182 8.55 -10.48 -1.24
N TYR A 183 9.27 -11.27 -0.43
CA TYR A 183 8.62 -11.97 0.69
C TYR A 183 8.12 -10.96 1.74
N THR A 184 7.09 -11.33 2.46
CA THR A 184 6.47 -10.48 3.48
C THR A 184 6.28 -11.27 4.78
N GLY A 185 5.96 -10.57 5.88
CA GLY A 185 5.83 -11.18 7.21
C GLY A 185 4.73 -12.23 7.35
N ASP A 186 3.88 -12.43 6.34
CA ASP A 186 2.90 -13.52 6.31
C ASP A 186 3.49 -14.85 5.87
N GLN A 187 4.69 -14.86 5.27
CA GLN A 187 5.41 -16.06 4.88
C GLN A 187 6.22 -16.65 6.04
N ARG A 188 6.60 -17.92 5.93
CA ARG A 188 7.42 -18.59 6.93
C ARG A 188 8.90 -18.42 6.65
N ILE A 189 9.70 -18.19 7.68
CA ILE A 189 11.18 -18.13 7.57
C ILE A 189 11.71 -19.52 7.26
N LEU A 190 11.26 -20.55 8.01
CA LEU A 190 11.48 -21.98 7.78
C LEU A 190 10.14 -22.67 7.58
N ASP A 191 10.14 -23.90 7.06
CA ASP A 191 8.93 -24.68 6.81
C ASP A 191 8.09 -24.80 8.09
N ALA A 192 6.87 -24.26 8.07
CA ALA A 192 5.94 -24.28 9.20
C ALA A 192 4.49 -24.15 8.72
N SER A 193 3.53 -24.51 9.56
CA SER A 193 2.11 -24.49 9.19
C SER A 193 1.64 -23.11 8.73
N HIS A 194 0.91 -23.11 7.61
CA HIS A 194 0.27 -21.95 7.02
C HIS A 194 -0.99 -22.39 6.26
N ARG A 195 -2.03 -21.55 6.18
CA ARG A 195 -3.27 -21.85 5.44
C ARG A 195 -3.04 -22.05 3.93
N ASP A 196 -2.09 -21.34 3.35
CA ASP A 196 -1.57 -21.57 1.99
C ASP A 196 -0.31 -22.45 2.12
N LEU A 197 -0.37 -23.66 1.61
CA LEU A 197 0.71 -24.65 1.72
C LEU A 197 1.99 -24.22 1.00
N ARG A 198 1.91 -23.35 -0.01
CA ARG A 198 3.09 -22.82 -0.69
C ARG A 198 3.77 -21.75 0.16
N ARG A 199 3.01 -20.88 0.87
CA ARG A 199 3.56 -19.90 1.83
C ARG A 199 4.05 -20.55 3.14
N ALA A 200 3.75 -21.82 3.36
CA ALA A 200 4.29 -22.61 4.46
C ALA A 200 5.79 -22.92 4.32
N ARG A 201 6.36 -22.73 3.13
CA ARG A 201 7.75 -23.03 2.82
C ARG A 201 8.67 -21.83 3.09
N ALA A 202 9.96 -22.13 3.33
CA ALA A 202 10.98 -21.12 3.66
C ALA A 202 11.06 -20.01 2.61
N ALA A 203 10.73 -18.78 3.00
CA ALA A 203 10.56 -17.64 2.11
C ALA A 203 11.85 -17.21 1.40
N ALA A 204 12.99 -17.26 2.09
CA ALA A 204 14.27 -16.82 1.56
C ALA A 204 14.99 -17.87 0.68
N MET A 205 14.38 -19.06 0.50
CA MET A 205 14.98 -20.16 -0.26
C MET A 205 14.17 -20.58 -1.48
N ASN A 206 12.95 -20.07 -1.64
CA ASN A 206 12.01 -20.56 -2.65
C ASN A 206 11.40 -19.45 -3.48
N ILE A 207 11.13 -19.73 -4.75
CA ILE A 207 10.11 -19.04 -5.52
C ILE A 207 8.77 -19.66 -5.14
N VAL A 208 7.87 -18.85 -4.55
CA VAL A 208 6.58 -19.31 -4.04
C VAL A 208 5.45 -18.75 -4.88
N PRO A 209 4.87 -19.52 -5.83
CA PRO A 209 3.67 -19.12 -6.54
C PRO A 209 2.48 -19.08 -5.58
N THR A 210 1.68 -18.01 -5.63
CA THR A 210 0.50 -17.86 -4.76
C THR A 210 -0.55 -17.00 -5.44
N SER A 211 -1.78 -17.09 -4.97
CA SER A 211 -2.85 -16.24 -5.45
C SER A 211 -2.64 -14.78 -5.00
N THR A 212 -3.16 -13.85 -5.80
CA THR A 212 -3.30 -12.45 -5.45
C THR A 212 -4.63 -11.94 -5.95
N GLY A 213 -5.35 -11.21 -5.12
CA GLY A 213 -6.55 -10.48 -5.52
C GLY A 213 -6.25 -9.09 -6.10
N ALA A 214 -4.98 -8.76 -6.36
CA ALA A 214 -4.61 -7.39 -6.74
C ALA A 214 -5.16 -6.97 -8.10
N ALA A 215 -5.17 -7.88 -9.09
CA ALA A 215 -5.75 -7.60 -10.41
C ALA A 215 -7.28 -7.45 -10.36
N GLU A 216 -7.96 -8.29 -9.58
CA GLU A 216 -9.40 -8.19 -9.35
C GLU A 216 -9.74 -6.92 -8.57
N ALA A 217 -8.89 -6.51 -7.61
CA ALA A 217 -9.09 -5.31 -6.81
C ALA A 217 -8.99 -4.01 -7.63
N VAL A 218 -8.34 -4.03 -8.81
CA VAL A 218 -8.36 -2.89 -9.74
C VAL A 218 -9.79 -2.56 -10.16
N ALA A 219 -10.67 -3.55 -10.32
CA ALA A 219 -12.07 -3.33 -10.66
C ALA A 219 -12.89 -2.65 -9.54
N LEU A 220 -12.39 -2.57 -8.30
CA LEU A 220 -13.03 -1.80 -7.23
C LEU A 220 -12.76 -0.31 -7.36
N VAL A 221 -11.67 0.09 -8.03
CA VAL A 221 -11.26 1.48 -8.20
C VAL A 221 -11.42 1.96 -9.64
N LEU A 222 -11.51 1.04 -10.60
CA LEU A 222 -11.79 1.25 -12.02
C LEU A 222 -12.87 0.25 -12.46
N PRO A 223 -14.16 0.57 -12.28
CA PRO A 223 -15.27 -0.38 -12.54
C PRO A 223 -15.34 -0.90 -13.98
N GLU A 224 -14.86 -0.14 -14.96
CA GLU A 224 -14.80 -0.51 -16.37
C GLU A 224 -13.82 -1.64 -16.69
N ILE A 225 -12.92 -1.95 -15.75
CA ILE A 225 -11.96 -3.07 -15.85
C ILE A 225 -12.53 -4.38 -15.29
N LYS A 226 -13.75 -4.35 -14.74
CA LYS A 226 -14.36 -5.53 -14.13
C LYS A 226 -14.39 -6.72 -15.10
N GLY A 227 -13.79 -7.84 -14.67
CA GLY A 227 -13.71 -9.08 -15.44
C GLY A 227 -12.67 -9.10 -16.57
N LYS A 228 -11.96 -7.99 -16.80
CA LYS A 228 -10.95 -7.90 -17.87
C LYS A 228 -9.53 -8.29 -17.41
N LEU A 229 -9.23 -8.22 -16.12
CA LEU A 229 -7.90 -8.53 -15.58
C LEU A 229 -7.93 -9.69 -14.58
N ASN A 230 -6.91 -10.54 -14.65
CA ASN A 230 -6.62 -11.56 -13.64
C ASN A 230 -5.11 -11.66 -13.43
N GLY A 231 -4.66 -12.39 -12.41
CA GLY A 231 -3.22 -12.50 -12.17
C GLY A 231 -2.83 -13.39 -11.00
N ILE A 232 -1.52 -13.59 -10.89
CA ILE A 232 -0.87 -14.36 -9.82
C ILE A 232 0.30 -13.59 -9.23
N ALA A 233 0.79 -14.08 -8.09
CA ALA A 233 2.02 -13.60 -7.46
C ALA A 233 3.06 -14.71 -7.44
N MET A 234 4.31 -14.34 -7.74
CA MET A 234 5.51 -15.16 -7.52
C MET A 234 6.30 -14.50 -6.39
N ARG A 235 6.27 -15.06 -5.18
CA ARG A 235 7.11 -14.56 -4.08
C ARG A 235 8.54 -15.06 -4.29
N VAL A 236 9.51 -14.15 -4.18
CA VAL A 236 10.93 -14.41 -4.43
C VAL A 236 11.80 -14.05 -3.23
N PRO A 237 13.06 -14.59 -3.14
CA PRO A 237 13.97 -14.34 -2.04
C PRO A 237 14.58 -12.92 -2.03
N THR A 238 13.76 -11.88 -2.20
CA THR A 238 14.13 -10.49 -2.05
C THR A 238 13.35 -9.88 -0.89
N PRO A 239 13.97 -9.04 -0.05
CA PRO A 239 13.32 -8.56 1.18
C PRO A 239 12.43 -7.33 0.97
N ASN A 240 12.62 -6.58 -0.10
CA ASN A 240 11.81 -5.41 -0.46
C ASN A 240 11.96 -5.10 -1.95
N VAL A 241 11.05 -4.33 -2.49
CA VAL A 241 10.84 -3.98 -3.89
C VAL A 241 10.32 -5.17 -4.71
N SER A 242 9.26 -4.92 -5.41
CA SER A 242 8.53 -5.89 -6.24
C SER A 242 8.35 -5.32 -7.64
N VAL A 243 7.97 -6.17 -8.58
CA VAL A 243 7.71 -5.77 -9.97
C VAL A 243 6.40 -6.38 -10.45
N VAL A 244 5.61 -5.59 -11.18
CA VAL A 244 4.43 -6.04 -11.91
C VAL A 244 4.81 -6.21 -13.38
N ASP A 245 4.42 -7.35 -13.96
CA ASP A 245 4.43 -7.64 -15.37
C ASP A 245 2.97 -7.74 -15.85
N LEU A 246 2.51 -6.73 -16.57
CA LEU A 246 1.17 -6.65 -17.14
C LEU A 246 1.24 -6.97 -18.62
N VAL A 247 0.54 -8.02 -19.07
CA VAL A 247 0.29 -8.32 -20.48
C VAL A 247 -1.19 -8.06 -20.75
N ALA A 248 -1.50 -7.19 -21.73
CA ALA A 248 -2.87 -6.84 -22.04
C ALA A 248 -3.12 -6.77 -23.55
N GLN A 249 -4.28 -7.25 -23.97
CA GLN A 249 -4.83 -6.97 -25.27
C GLN A 249 -5.62 -5.66 -25.20
N VAL A 250 -5.37 -4.74 -26.12
CA VAL A 250 -6.02 -3.44 -26.24
C VAL A 250 -6.85 -3.33 -27.50
N GLU A 251 -7.81 -2.39 -27.52
CA GLU A 251 -8.70 -2.17 -28.69
C GLU A 251 -7.98 -1.44 -29.83
N LYS A 252 -7.17 -0.44 -29.46
CA LYS A 252 -6.45 0.40 -30.45
C LYS A 252 -5.06 -0.16 -30.68
N ASN A 253 -4.68 -0.32 -31.94
CA ASN A 253 -3.32 -0.68 -32.29
C ASN A 253 -2.32 0.38 -31.81
N THR A 254 -1.17 -0.08 -31.34
CA THR A 254 -0.11 0.76 -30.81
C THR A 254 1.26 0.07 -30.93
N ILE A 255 2.32 0.81 -30.69
CA ILE A 255 3.70 0.33 -30.61
C ILE A 255 4.29 0.64 -29.24
N ALA A 256 5.38 -0.01 -28.86
CA ALA A 256 6.01 0.17 -27.55
C ALA A 256 6.39 1.63 -27.27
N GLU A 257 6.87 2.36 -28.28
CA GLU A 257 7.23 3.77 -28.15
C GLU A 257 6.03 4.65 -27.79
N GLU A 258 4.87 4.45 -28.42
CA GLU A 258 3.63 5.20 -28.13
C GLU A 258 3.12 4.89 -26.71
N VAL A 259 3.18 3.62 -26.27
CA VAL A 259 2.83 3.22 -24.91
C VAL A 259 3.74 3.92 -23.90
N ASN A 260 5.04 3.90 -24.14
CA ASN A 260 6.04 4.58 -23.30
C ASN A 260 5.81 6.08 -23.23
N ASN A 261 5.57 6.74 -24.37
CA ASN A 261 5.30 8.17 -24.41
C ASN A 261 4.01 8.53 -23.65
N THR A 262 2.98 7.70 -23.74
CA THR A 262 1.72 7.88 -23.00
C THR A 262 1.94 7.77 -21.49
N LEU A 263 2.64 6.73 -21.02
CA LEU A 263 2.93 6.52 -19.61
C LEU A 263 3.88 7.58 -19.04
N LYS A 264 4.88 8.01 -19.84
CA LYS A 264 5.78 9.11 -19.47
C LYS A 264 5.03 10.43 -19.32
N ALA A 265 4.17 10.76 -20.26
CA ALA A 265 3.35 11.97 -20.18
C ALA A 265 2.44 11.98 -18.95
N ALA A 266 1.84 10.85 -18.59
CA ALA A 266 1.05 10.72 -17.37
C ALA A 266 1.90 10.89 -16.11
N ALA A 267 3.10 10.29 -16.06
CA ALA A 267 4.03 10.41 -14.94
C ALA A 267 4.55 11.84 -14.71
N GLU A 268 4.76 12.58 -15.78
CA GLU A 268 5.20 13.99 -15.75
C GLU A 268 4.03 14.96 -15.52
N GLY A 269 2.79 14.54 -15.83
CA GLY A 269 1.56 15.31 -15.80
C GLY A 269 0.62 14.94 -14.65
N GLU A 270 -0.52 14.36 -14.99
CA GLU A 270 -1.64 14.09 -14.06
C GLU A 270 -1.32 13.14 -12.91
N LEU A 271 -0.39 12.21 -13.12
CA LEU A 271 0.06 11.24 -12.13
C LEU A 271 1.42 11.59 -11.52
N LYS A 272 1.84 12.84 -11.61
CA LYS A 272 3.10 13.30 -10.99
C LYS A 272 3.12 13.04 -9.49
N GLY A 273 4.17 12.34 -9.04
CA GLY A 273 4.30 11.90 -7.63
C GLY A 273 3.58 10.59 -7.30
N ILE A 274 2.79 10.06 -8.24
CA ILE A 274 2.12 8.75 -8.14
C ILE A 274 2.77 7.74 -9.07
N LEU A 275 2.95 8.09 -10.33
CA LEU A 275 3.62 7.28 -11.35
C LEU A 275 5.02 7.84 -11.61
N GLY A 276 6.02 6.97 -11.62
CA GLY A 276 7.37 7.24 -12.08
C GLY A 276 7.63 6.60 -13.44
N TYR A 277 8.72 6.99 -14.07
CA TYR A 277 9.16 6.46 -15.36
C TYR A 277 10.68 6.43 -15.41
N THR A 278 11.25 5.33 -15.92
CA THR A 278 12.70 5.20 -16.12
C THR A 278 13.02 4.60 -17.49
N ASP A 279 14.10 5.05 -18.08
CA ASP A 279 14.75 4.50 -19.28
C ASP A 279 16.15 3.93 -18.96
N LEU A 280 16.47 3.82 -17.67
CA LEU A 280 17.74 3.28 -17.19
C LEU A 280 17.61 1.77 -16.92
N PRO A 281 18.69 0.99 -17.11
CA PRO A 281 18.72 -0.46 -16.85
C PRO A 281 18.89 -0.73 -15.34
N LEU A 282 17.83 -0.46 -14.57
CA LEU A 282 17.83 -0.57 -13.12
C LEU A 282 17.33 -1.93 -12.63
N VAL A 283 17.60 -2.24 -11.37
CA VAL A 283 17.15 -3.45 -10.68
C VAL A 283 16.42 -3.11 -9.38
N SER A 284 15.79 -4.10 -8.75
CA SER A 284 14.93 -3.89 -7.58
C SER A 284 15.55 -3.04 -6.47
N SER A 285 16.84 -3.19 -6.18
CA SER A 285 17.49 -2.42 -5.10
C SER A 285 17.54 -0.91 -5.33
N ASP A 286 17.46 -0.48 -6.60
CA ASP A 286 17.53 0.94 -6.98
C ASP A 286 16.21 1.67 -6.69
N PHE A 287 15.12 0.92 -6.53
CA PHE A 287 13.79 1.46 -6.24
C PHE A 287 13.43 1.47 -4.75
N LYS A 288 14.38 1.14 -3.85
CA LYS A 288 14.15 1.26 -2.41
C LYS A 288 13.91 2.72 -2.02
N LYS A 289 12.90 2.94 -1.18
CA LYS A 289 12.46 4.27 -0.71
C LYS A 289 11.99 5.21 -1.82
N THR A 290 11.55 4.68 -2.96
CA THR A 290 10.84 5.50 -3.93
C THR A 290 9.47 5.88 -3.38
N ASP A 291 9.14 7.17 -3.46
CA ASP A 291 7.88 7.71 -2.92
C ASP A 291 6.66 7.40 -3.80
N VAL A 292 6.88 7.08 -5.09
CA VAL A 292 5.81 6.81 -6.04
C VAL A 292 5.19 5.43 -5.84
N SER A 293 3.95 5.27 -6.30
CA SER A 293 3.23 3.99 -6.27
C SER A 293 3.83 2.96 -7.21
N SER A 294 4.42 3.43 -8.31
CA SER A 294 4.86 2.57 -9.41
C SER A 294 5.84 3.35 -10.30
N THR A 295 6.89 2.68 -10.79
CA THR A 295 7.84 3.25 -11.77
C THR A 295 7.87 2.35 -13.00
N VAL A 296 7.39 2.87 -14.13
CA VAL A 296 7.41 2.15 -15.42
C VAL A 296 8.85 1.99 -15.90
N ASP A 297 9.21 0.77 -16.27
CA ASP A 297 10.48 0.43 -16.91
C ASP A 297 10.27 0.40 -18.43
N SER A 298 10.67 1.47 -19.10
CA SER A 298 10.40 1.66 -20.53
C SER A 298 11.17 0.69 -21.43
N GLN A 299 12.31 0.18 -20.96
CA GLN A 299 13.12 -0.77 -21.73
C GLN A 299 12.44 -2.16 -21.81
N LEU A 300 11.50 -2.45 -20.92
CA LEU A 300 10.78 -3.72 -20.86
C LEU A 300 9.37 -3.64 -21.46
N THR A 301 8.98 -2.47 -22.01
CA THR A 301 7.71 -2.33 -22.73
C THR A 301 7.79 -3.01 -24.10
N LEU A 302 6.82 -3.87 -24.40
CA LEU A 302 6.72 -4.59 -25.68
C LEU A 302 5.34 -4.38 -26.30
N ALA A 303 5.28 -4.44 -27.63
CA ALA A 303 4.03 -4.52 -28.38
C ALA A 303 4.16 -5.61 -29.45
N MET A 304 3.13 -6.45 -29.60
CA MET A 304 3.05 -7.54 -30.57
C MET A 304 1.73 -7.43 -31.32
N ASP A 305 1.78 -7.69 -32.63
CA ASP A 305 0.60 -7.68 -33.54
C ASP A 305 -0.27 -6.41 -33.44
N GLY A 306 0.36 -5.30 -32.98
CA GLY A 306 -0.27 -3.98 -32.85
C GLY A 306 -1.21 -3.81 -31.67
N ASN A 307 -1.74 -4.86 -31.05
CA ASN A 307 -2.74 -4.75 -30.00
C ASN A 307 -2.48 -5.61 -28.74
N MET A 308 -1.39 -6.35 -28.68
CA MET A 308 -0.94 -7.03 -27.46
C MET A 308 0.26 -6.27 -26.90
N ILE A 309 0.12 -5.72 -25.71
CA ILE A 309 1.15 -4.93 -25.04
C ILE A 309 1.63 -5.62 -23.77
N LYS A 310 2.90 -5.41 -23.43
CA LYS A 310 3.48 -5.74 -22.13
C LYS A 310 4.01 -4.46 -21.51
N VAL A 311 3.69 -4.22 -20.24
CA VAL A 311 4.24 -3.13 -19.42
C VAL A 311 4.77 -3.71 -18.12
N VAL A 312 6.00 -3.34 -17.79
CA VAL A 312 6.67 -3.73 -16.55
C VAL A 312 6.84 -2.50 -15.67
N ALA A 313 6.55 -2.64 -14.38
CA ALA A 313 6.70 -1.55 -13.43
C ALA A 313 7.17 -2.01 -12.06
N TRP A 314 8.12 -1.27 -11.50
CA TRP A 314 8.72 -1.46 -10.18
C TRP A 314 7.96 -0.72 -9.11
N TYR A 315 7.93 -1.25 -7.88
CA TYR A 315 7.35 -0.56 -6.74
C TYR A 315 8.00 -0.97 -5.42
N ASP A 316 8.27 0.01 -4.56
CA ASP A 316 8.59 -0.29 -3.17
C ASP A 316 7.30 -0.67 -2.44
N ASN A 317 7.13 -1.99 -2.21
CA ASN A 317 5.91 -2.53 -1.63
C ASN A 317 5.70 -2.18 -0.15
N GLU A 318 6.68 -1.56 0.50
CA GLU A 318 6.60 -1.06 1.87
C GLU A 318 6.56 0.47 1.93
N TRP A 319 7.59 1.15 1.41
CA TRP A 319 7.74 2.60 1.50
C TRP A 319 6.75 3.34 0.58
N GLY A 320 6.76 3.08 -0.71
CA GLY A 320 5.85 3.72 -1.67
C GLY A 320 4.39 3.48 -1.31
N TYR A 321 4.06 2.25 -0.87
CA TYR A 321 2.73 1.93 -0.35
C TYR A 321 2.38 2.75 0.91
N SER A 322 3.31 2.91 1.85
CA SER A 322 3.09 3.68 3.07
C SER A 322 2.94 5.18 2.80
N GLN A 323 3.60 5.72 1.76
CA GLN A 323 3.33 7.07 1.28
C GLN A 323 1.88 7.23 0.83
N ARG A 324 1.34 6.26 0.09
CA ARG A 324 -0.09 6.26 -0.33
C ARG A 324 -1.05 6.14 0.85
N VAL A 325 -0.67 5.40 1.89
CA VAL A 325 -1.48 5.36 3.13
C VAL A 325 -1.53 6.74 3.80
N VAL A 326 -0.41 7.48 3.83
CA VAL A 326 -0.39 8.86 4.36
C VAL A 326 -1.24 9.77 3.48
N ASP A 327 -1.08 9.71 2.15
CA ASP A 327 -1.87 10.54 1.24
C ASP A 327 -3.37 10.29 1.40
N LEU A 328 -3.80 9.01 1.43
CA LEU A 328 -5.22 8.70 1.63
C LEU A 328 -5.72 9.12 3.02
N ALA A 329 -4.88 9.00 4.06
CA ALA A 329 -5.23 9.52 5.39
C ALA A 329 -5.44 11.04 5.35
N GLU A 330 -4.62 11.79 4.62
CA GLU A 330 -4.75 13.23 4.43
C GLU A 330 -5.99 13.61 3.59
N VAL A 331 -6.34 12.80 2.57
CA VAL A 331 -7.60 12.93 1.81
C VAL A 331 -8.80 12.72 2.73
N VAL A 332 -8.81 11.64 3.51
CA VAL A 332 -9.87 11.38 4.49
C VAL A 332 -9.96 12.53 5.50
N ALA A 333 -8.82 13.00 6.02
CA ALA A 333 -8.77 14.09 6.97
C ALA A 333 -9.27 15.43 6.41
N SER A 334 -9.16 15.66 5.12
CA SER A 334 -9.66 16.88 4.46
C SER A 334 -11.19 16.97 4.39
N LYS A 335 -11.87 15.85 4.65
CA LYS A 335 -13.34 15.71 4.56
C LYS A 335 -14.00 15.58 5.95
N PHE A 336 -13.26 15.81 7.07
CA PHE A 336 -13.80 15.86 8.44
C PHE A 336 -14.58 17.11 8.73
#